data_f8b935a0ccb11e07ee907ee7e13baefc
#
_entry.id   f8b935a0ccb11e07ee907ee7e13baefc
#
_cell.length_a   1.000
_cell.length_b   1.000
_cell.length_c   1.000
_cell.angle_alpha   90.00
_cell.angle_beta   90.00
_cell.angle_gamma   90.00
#
_symmetry.space_group_name_H-M   'P 1'
#
loop_
_entity.id
_entity.type
_entity.pdbx_description
1 polymer ?
#
loop_
_entity_poly.entity_id
_entity_poly.type
_entity_poly.pdbx_seq_one_letter_code
_entity_poly.pdbx_strand_id
1 'polypeptide(L)'
;MSGSKKVFTTLGSSNHVPEEREAFDYYATDPRAVEMLLELEQFSPVIWEPACGEGHISKVLQAHGYEVISTDLIYRGFGDPEPLDFLKETLDGFEGDIITNPPIFSG
;
A
#
# COMPACT_ATOMS: atom_id res chain seq x y z
N MET A 1 19.96 14.37 7.31
CA MET A 1 19.42 13.99 6.99
C MET A 1 18.53 13.41 7.20
N SER A 2 18.25 13.45 7.08
CA SER A 2 17.40 12.98 7.20
C SER A 2 16.79 12.08 6.96
N GLY A 3 16.51 11.89 6.51
CA GLY A 3 15.74 11.01 5.82
C GLY A 3 15.26 9.84 6.55
N SER A 4 15.36 9.77 7.71
CA SER A 4 14.99 8.57 8.45
C SER A 4 13.56 8.58 8.95
N LYS A 5 12.84 9.64 8.71
CA LYS A 5 11.45 9.69 9.14
C LYS A 5 10.61 8.74 8.28
N LYS A 6 9.92 7.84 8.93
CA LYS A 6 9.00 6.94 8.25
C LYS A 6 7.61 7.54 8.24
N VAL A 7 6.99 7.50 7.09
CA VAL A 7 5.62 7.95 6.94
C VAL A 7 4.75 6.75 6.67
N PHE A 8 3.74 6.57 7.49
CA PHE A 8 2.75 5.54 7.29
C PHE A 8 1.46 6.21 6.87
N THR A 9 1.02 5.91 5.66
CA THR A 9 -0.18 6.52 5.13
C THR A 9 -1.13 5.44 4.62
N THR A 10 -2.37 5.51 5.06
CA THR A 10 -3.42 4.68 4.50
C THR A 10 -4.37 5.58 3.74
N LEU A 11 -4.73 5.15 2.55
CA LEU A 11 -5.68 5.89 1.74
C LEU A 11 -7.08 5.45 2.15
N GLY A 12 -7.90 6.44 2.44
CA GLY A 12 -9.18 6.22 3.04
C GLY A 12 -10.08 5.29 2.26
N SER A 13 -10.83 4.52 2.96
CA SER A 13 -11.70 3.56 2.35
C SER A 13 -12.89 3.29 3.25
N SER A 14 -13.20 4.24 4.09
CA SER A 14 -14.15 4.03 5.18
C SER A 14 -15.60 3.98 4.71
N ASN A 15 -15.86 4.23 3.44
CA ASN A 15 -17.23 4.36 2.95
C ASN A 15 -17.78 3.09 2.33
N HIS A 16 -17.11 1.98 2.54
CA HIS A 16 -17.55 0.74 1.92
C HIS A 16 -18.74 0.14 2.64
N VAL A 17 -19.71 -0.28 1.87
CA VAL A 17 -20.84 -0.99 2.42
C VAL A 17 -20.44 -2.42 2.73
N PRO A 18 -21.14 -3.08 3.64
CA PRO A 18 -20.75 -4.43 4.04
C PRO A 18 -20.64 -5.42 2.89
N GLU A 19 -21.51 -5.31 1.91
CA GLU A 19 -21.48 -6.24 0.77
C GLU A 19 -20.20 -6.12 -0.03
N GLU A 20 -19.61 -4.92 -0.07
CA GLU A 20 -18.39 -4.72 -0.82
C GLU A 20 -17.16 -5.29 -0.14
N ARG A 21 -17.30 -5.68 1.11
CA ARG A 21 -16.17 -6.20 1.87
C ARG A 21 -16.06 -7.72 1.80
N GLU A 22 -16.98 -8.34 1.17
CA GLU A 22 -16.91 -9.77 1.00
C GLU A 22 -15.65 -10.12 0.25
N ALA A 23 -15.21 -11.07 -0.10
CA ALA A 23 -13.98 -11.34 -0.84
C ALA A 23 -12.77 -10.63 -0.24
N PHE A 24 -12.66 -10.66 1.10
CA PHE A 24 -11.50 -10.13 1.80
C PHE A 24 -11.36 -8.61 1.68
N ASP A 25 -12.49 -7.94 1.51
CA ASP A 25 -12.51 -6.48 1.49
C ASP A 25 -11.61 -5.89 0.41
N TYR A 26 -11.38 -6.63 -0.66
CA TYR A 26 -10.53 -6.13 -1.72
C TYR A 26 -11.30 -5.12 -2.58
N TYR A 27 -10.68 -4.01 -2.87
CA TYR A 27 -11.17 -3.02 -3.82
C TYR A 27 -10.00 -2.23 -4.35
N ALA A 28 -10.16 -1.72 -5.58
CA ALA A 28 -9.09 -0.98 -6.22
C ALA A 28 -9.04 0.45 -5.70
N THR A 29 -7.82 0.97 -5.57
CA THR A 29 -7.61 2.34 -5.18
C THR A 29 -7.60 3.22 -6.43
N ASP A 30 -8.32 4.34 -6.36
CA ASP A 30 -8.33 5.30 -7.46
C ASP A 30 -6.95 5.92 -7.62
N PRO A 31 -6.32 5.83 -8.79
CA PRO A 31 -5.00 6.41 -9.00
C PRO A 31 -4.93 7.90 -8.67
N ARG A 32 -6.04 8.63 -8.82
CA ARG A 32 -6.03 10.06 -8.51
C ARG A 32 -5.78 10.34 -7.04
N ALA A 33 -6.23 9.44 -6.17
CA ALA A 33 -5.96 9.60 -4.74
C ALA A 33 -4.48 9.50 -4.45
N VAL A 34 -3.80 8.58 -5.11
CA VAL A 34 -2.35 8.43 -4.94
C VAL A 34 -1.63 9.66 -5.47
N GLU A 35 -2.05 10.14 -6.63
CA GLU A 35 -1.38 11.31 -7.22
C GLU A 35 -1.56 12.55 -6.36
N MET A 36 -2.73 12.75 -5.78
CA MET A 36 -2.94 13.84 -4.85
C MET A 36 -2.04 13.74 -3.63
N LEU A 37 -1.89 12.55 -3.11
CA LEU A 37 -1.01 12.34 -1.97
C LEU A 37 0.43 12.71 -2.31
N LEU A 38 0.88 12.36 -3.51
CA LEU A 38 2.24 12.67 -3.93
C LEU A 38 2.45 14.17 -4.13
N GLU A 39 1.38 14.91 -4.38
CA GLU A 39 1.50 16.37 -4.46
C GLU A 39 1.59 17.02 -3.10
N LEU A 40 1.01 16.39 -2.09
CA LEU A 40 0.92 16.99 -0.77
C LEU A 40 2.08 16.61 0.15
N GLU A 41 2.73 15.49 -0.11
CA GLU A 41 3.76 14.96 0.76
C GLU A 41 4.98 14.54 -0.04
N GLN A 42 6.14 14.61 0.59
CA GLN A 42 7.36 14.03 0.02
C GLN A 42 7.66 12.72 0.70
N PHE A 43 8.01 11.73 -0.09
CA PHE A 43 8.27 10.40 0.42
C PHE A 43 9.69 9.96 0.13
N SER A 44 10.15 8.99 0.88
CA SER A 44 11.41 8.31 0.62
C SER A 44 11.42 7.73 -0.79
N PRO A 45 12.60 7.62 -1.43
CA PRO A 45 12.66 6.98 -2.74
C PRO A 45 12.19 5.54 -2.76
N VAL A 46 12.22 4.87 -1.61
CA VAL A 46 11.78 3.49 -1.49
C VAL A 46 10.49 3.45 -0.67
N ILE A 47 9.49 2.81 -1.22
CA ILE A 47 8.18 2.74 -0.58
C ILE A 47 7.75 1.28 -0.51
N TRP A 48 7.22 0.88 0.63
CA TRP A 48 6.65 -0.46 0.81
C TRP A 48 5.13 -0.34 0.79
N GLU A 49 4.52 -1.13 -0.09
CA GLU A 49 3.08 -1.22 -0.16
C GLU A 49 2.67 -2.62 0.28
N PRO A 50 2.33 -2.79 1.57
CA PRO A 50 2.11 -4.12 2.15
C PRO A 50 0.75 -4.74 1.89
N ALA A 51 -0.14 -4.03 1.22
CA ALA A 51 -1.44 -4.57 0.83
C ALA A 51 -1.67 -4.22 -0.63
N CYS A 52 -0.78 -4.69 -1.49
CA CYS A 52 -0.68 -4.18 -2.86
C CYS A 52 -1.83 -4.61 -3.77
N GLY A 53 -2.50 -5.71 -3.45
CA GLY A 53 -3.58 -6.19 -4.28
C GLY A 53 -3.12 -6.42 -5.71
N GLU A 54 -3.80 -5.81 -6.65
CA GLU A 54 -3.44 -5.91 -8.07
C GLU A 54 -2.48 -4.81 -8.50
N GLY A 55 -1.97 -4.04 -7.55
CA GLY A 55 -0.89 -3.10 -7.84
C GLY A 55 -1.33 -1.70 -8.21
N HIS A 56 -2.56 -1.31 -7.91
CA HIS A 56 -3.05 0.00 -8.32
C HIS A 56 -2.25 1.14 -7.72
N ILE A 57 -1.92 1.06 -6.42
CA ILE A 57 -1.10 2.07 -5.79
C ILE A 57 0.34 1.94 -6.26
N SER A 58 0.87 0.73 -6.24
CA SER A 58 2.27 0.49 -6.59
C SER A 58 2.60 0.98 -7.99
N LYS A 59 1.69 0.76 -8.94
CA LYS A 59 1.95 1.16 -10.33
C LYS A 59 2.02 2.67 -10.47
N VAL A 60 1.18 3.41 -9.74
CA VAL A 60 1.23 4.87 -9.76
C VAL A 60 2.55 5.34 -9.18
N LEU A 61 2.95 4.77 -8.05
CA LEU A 61 4.20 5.15 -7.41
C LEU A 61 5.39 4.86 -8.32
N GLN A 62 5.40 3.71 -8.97
CA GLN A 62 6.46 3.37 -9.90
C GLN A 62 6.51 4.34 -11.07
N ALA A 63 5.35 4.74 -11.58
CA ALA A 63 5.29 5.70 -12.67
C ALA A 63 5.85 7.06 -12.27
N HIS A 64 5.83 7.37 -10.99
CA HIS A 64 6.39 8.61 -10.48
C HIS A 64 7.86 8.47 -10.05
N GLY A 65 8.47 7.34 -10.32
CA GLY A 65 9.91 7.17 -10.10
C GLY A 65 10.29 6.55 -8.77
N TYR A 66 9.34 6.11 -7.99
CA TYR A 66 9.65 5.45 -6.71
C TYR A 66 10.00 3.99 -6.93
N GLU A 67 10.89 3.48 -6.08
CA GLU A 67 11.13 2.06 -5.98
C GLU A 67 10.12 1.48 -4.99
N VAL A 68 9.33 0.52 -5.43
CA VAL A 68 8.21 0.03 -4.62
C VAL A 68 8.39 -1.44 -4.33
N ILE A 69 8.31 -1.77 -3.04
CA ILE A 69 8.26 -3.15 -2.59
C ILE A 69 6.80 -3.46 -2.35
N SER A 70 6.26 -4.39 -3.13
CA SER A 70 4.83 -4.67 -3.14
C SER A 70 4.58 -6.07 -2.59
N THR A 71 3.86 -6.16 -1.49
CA THR A 71 3.52 -7.43 -0.86
C THR A 71 2.05 -7.45 -0.49
N ASP A 72 1.54 -8.62 -0.17
CA ASP A 72 0.16 -8.73 0.30
C ASP A 72 0.01 -10.03 1.07
N LEU A 73 -1.02 -10.10 1.88
CA LEU A 73 -1.40 -11.34 2.55
C LEU A 73 -1.92 -12.35 1.55
N ILE A 74 -2.61 -11.88 0.51
CA ILE A 74 -3.17 -12.73 -0.54
C ILE A 74 -2.60 -12.26 -1.87
N TYR A 75 -1.90 -13.16 -2.57
CA TYR A 75 -1.33 -12.81 -3.86
C TYR A 75 -2.44 -12.69 -4.91
N ARG A 76 -2.51 -11.53 -5.55
CA ARG A 76 -3.52 -11.26 -6.56
C ARG A 76 -2.92 -10.99 -7.93
N GLY A 77 -1.73 -11.53 -8.18
CA GLY A 77 -1.10 -11.44 -9.49
C GLY A 77 -0.11 -10.31 -9.65
N PHE A 78 0.11 -9.53 -8.61
CA PHE A 78 1.06 -8.42 -8.64
C PHE A 78 1.94 -8.46 -7.40
N GLY A 79 3.19 -8.09 -7.57
CA GLY A 79 4.11 -8.00 -6.45
C GLY A 79 4.71 -9.34 -6.08
N ASP A 80 5.15 -9.46 -4.85
CA ASP A 80 5.79 -10.67 -4.36
C ASP A 80 4.73 -11.75 -4.18
N PRO A 81 4.88 -12.92 -4.82
CA PRO A 81 3.90 -13.98 -4.63
C PRO A 81 3.93 -14.62 -3.25
N GLU A 82 5.00 -14.36 -2.48
CA GLU A 82 5.07 -14.90 -1.13
C GLU A 82 4.14 -14.12 -0.22
N PRO A 83 3.16 -14.76 0.43
CA PRO A 83 2.26 -14.03 1.31
C PRO A 83 3.01 -13.42 2.49
N LEU A 84 2.64 -12.19 2.84
CA LEU A 84 3.24 -11.52 3.98
C LEU A 84 2.15 -10.79 4.74
N ASP A 85 2.04 -11.10 6.03
CA ASP A 85 1.06 -10.47 6.90
C ASP A 85 1.68 -9.22 7.51
N PHE A 86 1.35 -8.07 6.95
CA PHE A 86 1.91 -6.80 7.37
C PHE A 86 1.67 -6.53 8.87
N LEU A 87 0.58 -7.05 9.42
CA LEU A 87 0.26 -6.80 10.82
C LEU A 87 1.12 -7.61 11.77
N LYS A 88 1.74 -8.68 11.29
CA LYS A 88 2.54 -9.58 12.12
C LYS A 88 4.02 -9.58 11.75
N GLU A 89 4.34 -9.18 10.53
CA GLU A 89 5.71 -9.28 10.03
C GLU A 89 6.12 -7.94 9.42
N THR A 90 7.40 -7.65 9.52
CA THR A 90 7.97 -6.49 8.86
C THR A 90 9.11 -6.95 7.97
N LEU A 91 9.49 -6.11 7.03
CA LEU A 91 10.62 -6.40 6.18
C LEU A 91 11.91 -6.07 6.92
N ASP A 92 12.78 -7.06 7.08
CA ASP A 92 14.05 -6.86 7.76
C ASP A 92 14.89 -5.83 7.01
N GLY A 93 15.40 -4.85 7.78
CA GLY A 93 16.28 -3.85 7.19
C GLY A 93 15.57 -2.83 6.31
N PHE A 94 14.24 -2.84 6.28
CA PHE A 94 13.54 -1.87 5.45
C PHE A 94 13.70 -0.47 6.02
N GLU A 95 14.08 0.45 5.16
CA GLU A 95 14.12 1.88 5.48
C GLU A 95 13.42 2.61 4.36
N GLY A 96 12.37 3.32 4.70
CA GLY A 96 11.59 4.01 3.70
C GLY A 96 10.22 4.33 4.26
N ASP A 97 9.31 4.62 3.37
CA ASP A 97 7.95 4.98 3.77
C ASP A 97 6.99 3.87 3.39
N ILE A 98 5.84 3.88 4.04
CA ILE A 98 4.81 2.90 3.79
C ILE A 98 3.57 3.64 3.31
N ILE A 99 3.09 3.25 2.13
CA ILE A 99 1.83 3.79 1.59
C ILE A 99 0.95 2.60 1.25
N THR A 100 -0.24 2.56 1.83
CA THR A 100 -1.10 1.42 1.60
C THR A 100 -2.56 1.77 1.86
N ASN A 101 -3.43 0.93 1.35
CA ASN A 101 -4.87 1.03 1.59
C ASN A 101 -5.37 -0.38 1.91
N PRO A 102 -5.08 -0.86 3.12
CA PRO A 102 -5.39 -2.24 3.46
C PRO A 102 -6.89 -2.47 3.59
N PRO A 103 -7.33 -3.70 3.37
CA PRO A 103 -8.71 -4.03 3.64
C PRO A 103 -9.01 -3.89 5.12
N ILE A 104 -10.26 -3.58 5.42
CA ILE A 104 -10.73 -3.43 6.79
C ILE A 104 -11.55 -4.66 7.13
N PHE A 105 -11.05 -5.45 8.07
CA PHE A 105 -11.75 -6.64 8.50
C PHE A 105 -12.57 -6.31 9.73
N SER A 106 -13.82 -6.72 9.72
CA SER A 106 -14.66 -6.56 10.89
C SER A 106 -14.60 -7.82 11.72
N GLY A 107 -14.37 -7.66 12.97
CA GLY A 107 -14.42 -8.78 13.89
C GLY A 107 -13.16 -9.38 14.29
#